data_7886c76c4c3a9bf42ac2b28d74c25688
#
_entry.id   7886c76c4c3a9bf42ac2b28d74c25688
#
_cell.length_a   1.000
_cell.length_b   1.000
_cell.length_c   1.000
_cell.angle_alpha   90.00
_cell.angle_beta   90.00
_cell.angle_gamma   90.00
#
_symmetry.space_group_name_H-M   'P 1'
#
loop_
_entity.id
_entity.type
_entity.pdbx_description
1 polymer ?
#
loop_
_entity_poly.entity_id
_entity_poly.type
_entity_poly.pdbx_seq_one_letter_code
_entity_poly.pdbx_strand_id
1 'polypeptide(L)'
;WSGKEASAPTLERKHHKYFLRFSYTEEVTLSKTAVKEQVICSVDLGINTDAVCSIMRADGTILGRKFINFSSDKDHLYHVLGRIRRFQREHSSRQVQSRWDYAKRLNMELSRKIAAEITKYAVEYQAGVIVFEYLEMQGKISGKKKQKLHLWRKRDIQKLCEHQAHRNRIR
;
A
#
# COMPACT_ATOMS: atom_id res chain seq x y z
N TRP A 1 -12.20 23.92 -2.07
CA TRP A 1 -10.97 24.47 -1.42
C TRP A 1 -11.31 25.28 -0.16
N SER A 2 -12.56 25.31 0.29
CA SER A 2 -12.97 26.11 1.45
C SER A 2 -12.36 25.54 2.74
N GLY A 3 -11.47 26.28 3.38
CA GLY A 3 -11.00 26.05 4.74
C GLY A 3 -9.67 25.32 4.91
N LYS A 4 -8.93 25.03 3.83
CA LYS A 4 -7.58 24.43 3.94
C LYS A 4 -6.52 25.46 3.61
N GLU A 5 -5.61 25.71 4.54
CA GLU A 5 -4.44 26.54 4.28
C GLU A 5 -3.47 25.77 3.38
N ALA A 6 -3.28 26.26 2.17
CA ALA A 6 -2.31 25.71 1.23
C ALA A 6 -0.99 26.47 1.34
N SER A 7 0.13 25.75 1.36
CA SER A 7 1.46 26.36 1.25
C SER A 7 1.67 26.96 -0.15
N ALA A 8 2.70 27.80 -0.30
CA ALA A 8 3.12 28.30 -1.61
C ALA A 8 3.35 27.13 -2.57
N PRO A 9 2.91 27.25 -3.83
CA PRO A 9 3.07 26.18 -4.81
C PRO A 9 4.52 25.96 -5.19
N THR A 10 4.92 24.70 -5.37
CA THR A 10 6.23 24.31 -5.84
C THR A 10 6.13 23.88 -7.30
N LEU A 11 6.92 24.50 -8.18
CA LEU A 11 7.04 24.09 -9.58
C LEU A 11 8.04 22.92 -9.69
N GLU A 12 7.57 21.79 -10.18
CA GLU A 12 8.40 20.60 -10.39
C GLU A 12 8.41 20.20 -11.87
N ARG A 13 9.61 19.92 -12.41
CA ARG A 13 9.76 19.40 -13.78
C ARG A 13 10.02 17.89 -13.72
N LYS A 14 9.15 17.09 -14.35
CA LYS A 14 9.29 15.63 -14.51
C LYS A 14 9.04 15.22 -15.96
N HIS A 15 9.96 14.48 -16.55
CA HIS A 15 9.81 13.92 -17.92
C HIS A 15 9.32 14.97 -18.95
N HIS A 16 10.00 16.14 -19.01
CA HIS A 16 9.66 17.27 -19.89
C HIS A 16 8.28 17.92 -19.65
N LYS A 17 7.55 17.54 -18.58
CA LYS A 17 6.32 18.18 -18.15
C LYS A 17 6.54 18.99 -16.88
N TYR A 18 5.80 20.09 -16.74
CA TYR A 18 5.80 20.91 -15.55
C TYR A 18 4.56 20.59 -14.70
N PHE A 19 4.76 20.48 -13.41
CA PHE A 19 3.72 20.22 -12.42
C PHE A 19 3.76 21.32 -11.37
N LEU A 20 2.61 21.84 -11.05
CA LEU A 20 2.45 22.75 -9.91
C LEU A 20 1.92 21.92 -8.73
N ARG A 21 2.71 21.85 -7.66
CA ARG A 21 2.37 21.09 -6.47
C ARG A 21 1.93 22.03 -5.36
N PHE A 22 0.73 21.80 -4.84
CA PHE A 22 0.20 22.48 -3.67
C PHE A 22 0.22 21.51 -2.49
N SER A 23 0.86 21.89 -1.39
CA SER A 23 0.81 21.15 -0.13
C SER A 23 -0.22 21.82 0.78
N TYR A 24 -0.97 21.06 1.52
CA TYR A 24 -1.90 21.56 2.54
C TYR A 24 -1.81 20.67 3.78
N THR A 25 -2.05 21.28 4.93
CA THR A 25 -2.16 20.59 6.21
C THR A 25 -3.62 20.42 6.57
N GLU A 26 -3.98 19.25 7.05
CA GLU A 26 -5.31 18.93 7.52
C GLU A 26 -5.20 18.31 8.92
N GLU A 27 -5.86 18.92 9.89
CA GLU A 27 -5.98 18.35 11.23
C GLU A 27 -7.11 17.32 11.23
N VAL A 28 -6.79 16.11 11.67
CA VAL A 28 -7.75 15.01 11.75
C VAL A 28 -7.79 14.50 13.19
N THR A 29 -8.98 14.56 13.80
CA THR A 29 -9.19 13.94 15.12
C THR A 29 -9.48 12.46 14.93
N LEU A 30 -8.60 11.59 15.40
CA LEU A 30 -8.78 10.15 15.35
C LEU A 30 -9.82 9.70 16.39
N SER A 31 -10.51 8.61 16.09
CA SER A 31 -11.49 7.99 16.99
C SER A 31 -10.87 7.66 18.35
N LYS A 32 -11.52 8.08 19.42
CA LYS A 32 -11.15 7.79 20.82
C LYS A 32 -12.07 6.75 21.46
N THR A 33 -12.72 5.91 20.67
CA THR A 33 -13.61 4.86 21.17
C THR A 33 -12.88 4.00 22.20
N ALA A 34 -13.56 3.70 23.31
CA ALA A 34 -13.02 2.83 24.35
C ALA A 34 -12.69 1.43 23.78
N VAL A 35 -11.61 0.83 24.25
CA VAL A 35 -11.10 -0.47 23.70
C VAL A 35 -12.19 -1.54 23.66
N LYS A 36 -13.03 -1.60 24.70
CA LYS A 36 -14.13 -2.60 24.81
C LYS A 36 -15.24 -2.43 23.75
N GLU A 37 -15.38 -1.25 23.18
CA GLU A 37 -16.41 -0.91 22.18
C GLU A 37 -15.87 -0.82 20.78
N GLN A 38 -14.54 -1.03 20.61
CA GLN A 38 -13.91 -0.91 19.32
C GLN A 38 -14.25 -2.08 18.38
N VAL A 39 -14.53 -1.70 17.13
CA VAL A 39 -14.42 -2.62 16.00
C VAL A 39 -13.00 -2.51 15.45
N ILE A 40 -12.35 -3.64 15.32
CA ILE A 40 -10.93 -3.75 14.93
C ILE A 40 -10.88 -4.39 13.54
N CYS A 41 -10.13 -3.80 12.62
CA CYS A 41 -9.75 -4.42 11.36
C CYS A 41 -8.32 -4.98 11.49
N SER A 42 -8.19 -6.29 11.69
CA SER A 42 -6.89 -6.97 11.68
C SER A 42 -6.50 -7.33 10.25
N VAL A 43 -5.27 -7.00 9.87
CA VAL A 43 -4.75 -7.19 8.50
C VAL A 43 -3.48 -8.01 8.51
N ASP A 44 -3.52 -9.15 7.82
CA ASP A 44 -2.37 -9.96 7.47
C ASP A 44 -1.99 -9.70 6.01
N LEU A 45 -0.74 -9.28 5.76
CA LEU A 45 -0.20 -9.01 4.43
C LEU A 45 0.61 -10.20 3.93
N GLY A 46 0.18 -10.78 2.82
CA GLY A 46 0.82 -11.96 2.23
C GLY A 46 1.44 -11.71 0.85
N ILE A 47 2.20 -12.67 0.38
CA ILE A 47 2.82 -12.66 -0.95
C ILE A 47 1.90 -13.29 -2.00
N ASN A 48 1.15 -14.31 -1.63
CA ASN A 48 0.24 -15.01 -2.52
C ASN A 48 -1.15 -14.36 -2.53
N THR A 49 -1.74 -14.18 -1.36
CA THR A 49 -2.90 -13.32 -1.13
C THR A 49 -2.37 -11.98 -0.66
N ASP A 50 -2.77 -10.88 -1.29
CA ASP A 50 -2.18 -9.56 -1.02
C ASP A 50 -2.47 -9.08 0.39
N ALA A 51 -3.71 -9.28 0.87
CA ALA A 51 -4.10 -9.05 2.25
C ALA A 51 -5.29 -9.93 2.65
N VAL A 52 -5.33 -10.30 3.92
CA VAL A 52 -6.50 -10.89 4.58
C VAL A 52 -6.93 -9.93 5.67
N CYS A 53 -8.14 -9.39 5.55
CA CYS A 53 -8.73 -8.50 6.54
C CYS A 53 -9.76 -9.26 7.36
N SER A 54 -9.67 -9.18 8.68
CA SER A 54 -10.67 -9.73 9.61
C SER A 54 -11.22 -8.60 10.46
N ILE A 55 -12.53 -8.41 10.41
CA ILE A 55 -13.23 -7.46 11.28
C ILE A 55 -13.68 -8.19 12.52
N MET A 56 -13.32 -7.65 13.67
CA MET A 56 -13.66 -8.24 14.97
C MET A 56 -14.07 -7.18 15.99
N ARG A 57 -14.87 -7.57 16.95
CA ARG A 57 -15.12 -6.80 18.17
C ARG A 57 -14.01 -7.05 19.19
N ALA A 58 -13.92 -6.19 20.20
CA ALA A 58 -12.96 -6.33 21.27
C ALA A 58 -13.13 -7.62 22.11
N ASP A 59 -14.31 -8.21 22.11
CA ASP A 59 -14.60 -9.51 22.74
C ASP A 59 -14.12 -10.73 21.93
N GLY A 60 -13.54 -10.49 20.74
CA GLY A 60 -13.08 -11.54 19.84
C GLY A 60 -14.11 -12.04 18.82
N THR A 61 -15.34 -11.52 18.86
CA THR A 61 -16.38 -11.89 17.87
C THR A 61 -16.00 -11.42 16.48
N ILE A 62 -15.89 -12.33 15.51
CA ILE A 62 -15.59 -12.02 14.11
C ILE A 62 -16.89 -11.60 13.41
N LEU A 63 -16.90 -10.39 12.86
CA LEU A 63 -18.01 -9.80 12.11
C LEU A 63 -17.91 -10.06 10.61
N GLY A 64 -16.71 -10.18 10.08
CA GLY A 64 -16.49 -10.43 8.67
C GLY A 64 -15.03 -10.70 8.33
N ARG A 65 -14.81 -11.28 7.16
CA ARG A 65 -13.48 -11.56 6.62
C ARG A 65 -13.44 -11.28 5.12
N LYS A 66 -12.37 -10.63 4.66
CA LYS A 66 -12.16 -10.31 3.25
C LYS A 66 -10.77 -10.73 2.81
N PHE A 67 -10.71 -11.44 1.69
CA PHE A 67 -9.48 -11.78 1.01
C PHE A 67 -9.28 -10.81 -0.15
N ILE A 68 -8.17 -10.08 -0.15
CA ILE A 68 -7.80 -9.12 -1.19
C ILE A 68 -6.73 -9.76 -2.05
N ASN A 69 -6.97 -9.87 -3.36
CA ASN A 69 -6.03 -10.48 -4.29
C ASN A 69 -6.15 -9.84 -5.67
N PHE A 70 -5.11 -9.14 -6.09
CA PHE A 70 -5.00 -8.53 -7.43
C PHE A 70 -4.13 -9.40 -8.34
N SER A 71 -4.59 -10.63 -8.62
CA SER A 71 -3.85 -11.62 -9.40
C SER A 71 -3.43 -11.10 -10.78
N SER A 72 -4.33 -10.44 -11.51
CA SER A 72 -4.06 -9.87 -12.84
C SER A 72 -2.95 -8.80 -12.80
N ASP A 73 -2.96 -7.90 -11.81
CA ASP A 73 -1.91 -6.89 -11.65
C ASP A 73 -0.55 -7.54 -11.31
N LYS A 74 -0.56 -8.58 -10.46
CA LYS A 74 0.64 -9.36 -10.13
C LYS A 74 1.21 -10.10 -11.33
N ASP A 75 0.35 -10.73 -12.14
CA ASP A 75 0.76 -11.41 -13.35
C ASP A 75 1.33 -10.43 -14.38
N HIS A 76 0.69 -9.28 -14.55
CA HIS A 76 1.23 -8.22 -15.40
C HIS A 76 2.63 -7.78 -14.95
N LEU A 77 2.80 -7.50 -13.66
CA LEU A 77 4.10 -7.14 -13.08
C LEU A 77 5.14 -8.26 -13.28
N TYR A 78 4.75 -9.52 -13.09
CA TYR A 78 5.62 -10.67 -13.31
C TYR A 78 6.12 -10.75 -14.77
N HIS A 79 5.23 -10.55 -15.74
CA HIS A 79 5.58 -10.52 -17.16
C HIS A 79 6.50 -9.35 -17.52
N VAL A 80 6.25 -8.15 -16.94
CA VAL A 80 7.14 -6.99 -17.10
C VAL A 80 8.55 -7.29 -16.60
N LEU A 81 8.67 -7.89 -15.41
CA LEU A 81 9.95 -8.29 -14.83
C LEU A 81 10.65 -9.38 -15.64
N GLY A 82 9.89 -10.31 -16.22
CA GLY A 82 10.41 -11.31 -17.15
C GLY A 82 11.04 -10.68 -18.39
N ARG A 83 10.38 -9.68 -18.98
CA ARG A 83 10.92 -8.91 -20.12
C ARG A 83 12.18 -8.12 -19.75
N ILE A 84 12.22 -7.51 -18.56
CA ILE A 84 13.41 -6.80 -18.07
C ILE A 84 14.58 -7.76 -17.94
N ARG A 85 14.40 -8.95 -17.33
CA ARG A 85 15.45 -9.97 -17.19
C ARG A 85 15.99 -10.47 -18.54
N ARG A 86 15.10 -10.67 -19.53
CA ARG A 86 15.52 -11.05 -20.89
C ARG A 86 16.35 -9.97 -21.51
N PHE A 87 15.87 -8.72 -21.46
CA PHE A 87 16.57 -7.56 -22.00
C PHE A 87 17.94 -7.35 -21.35
N GLN A 88 18.08 -7.56 -20.04
CA GLN A 88 19.37 -7.46 -19.34
C GLN A 88 20.38 -8.49 -19.77
N ARG A 89 19.94 -9.69 -20.22
CA ARG A 89 20.83 -10.73 -20.75
C ARG A 89 21.31 -10.43 -22.17
N GLU A 90 20.49 -9.75 -22.95
CA GLU A 90 20.72 -9.49 -24.37
C GLU A 90 21.43 -8.14 -24.62
N HIS A 91 21.33 -7.20 -23.69
CA HIS A 91 21.80 -5.82 -23.88
C HIS A 91 22.53 -5.29 -22.66
N SER A 92 23.37 -4.25 -22.89
CA SER A 92 24.06 -3.59 -21.78
C SER A 92 23.12 -2.85 -20.82
N SER A 93 23.51 -2.73 -19.56
CA SER A 93 22.68 -2.24 -18.44
C SER A 93 22.14 -0.81 -18.57
N ARG A 94 22.72 0.04 -19.45
CA ARG A 94 22.35 1.47 -19.54
C ARG A 94 20.93 1.76 -20.04
N GLN A 95 20.31 0.86 -20.80
CA GLN A 95 18.97 1.07 -21.38
C GLN A 95 17.82 0.48 -20.52
N VAL A 96 18.13 -0.04 -19.35
CA VAL A 96 17.15 -0.80 -18.53
C VAL A 96 16.40 0.10 -17.55
N GLN A 97 16.91 1.31 -17.27
CA GLN A 97 16.36 2.18 -16.23
C GLN A 97 14.88 2.53 -16.43
N SER A 98 14.49 2.93 -17.63
CA SER A 98 13.07 3.26 -17.93
C SER A 98 12.11 2.10 -17.72
N ARG A 99 12.58 0.87 -18.00
CA ARG A 99 11.81 -0.37 -17.80
C ARG A 99 11.64 -0.68 -16.31
N TRP A 100 12.69 -0.47 -15.51
CA TRP A 100 12.62 -0.58 -14.06
C TRP A 100 11.71 0.49 -13.44
N ASP A 101 11.74 1.72 -13.95
CA ASP A 101 10.86 2.79 -13.48
C ASP A 101 9.40 2.48 -13.79
N TYR A 102 9.12 1.84 -14.92
CA TYR A 102 7.79 1.33 -15.23
C TYR A 102 7.35 0.23 -14.25
N ALA A 103 8.20 -0.77 -13.99
CA ALA A 103 7.91 -1.84 -13.02
C ALA A 103 7.69 -1.29 -11.60
N LYS A 104 8.47 -0.30 -11.17
CA LYS A 104 8.29 0.38 -9.88
C LYS A 104 6.93 1.09 -9.79
N ARG A 105 6.50 1.76 -10.88
CA ARG A 105 5.17 2.42 -10.92
C ARG A 105 4.03 1.41 -10.82
N LEU A 106 4.10 0.30 -11.55
CA LEU A 106 3.11 -0.78 -11.45
C LEU A 106 3.02 -1.34 -10.02
N ASN A 107 4.17 -1.60 -9.40
CA ASN A 107 4.22 -2.13 -8.05
C ASN A 107 3.69 -1.13 -7.01
N MET A 108 3.95 0.17 -7.19
CA MET A 108 3.37 1.22 -6.34
C MET A 108 1.86 1.33 -6.54
N GLU A 109 1.37 1.20 -7.77
CA GLU A 109 -0.06 1.22 -8.06
C GLU A 109 -0.78 0.04 -7.41
N LEU A 110 -0.19 -1.15 -7.48
CA LEU A 110 -0.69 -2.33 -6.78
C LEU A 110 -0.76 -2.08 -5.26
N SER A 111 0.29 -1.49 -4.66
CA SER A 111 0.30 -1.13 -3.24
C SER A 111 -0.83 -0.16 -2.87
N ARG A 112 -1.14 0.82 -3.75
CA ARG A 112 -2.25 1.77 -3.56
C ARG A 112 -3.61 1.07 -3.61
N LYS A 113 -3.81 0.16 -4.57
CA LYS A 113 -5.04 -0.63 -4.70
C LYS A 113 -5.29 -1.47 -3.46
N ILE A 114 -4.25 -2.16 -2.95
CA ILE A 114 -4.34 -2.98 -1.74
C ILE A 114 -4.72 -2.11 -0.53
N ALA A 115 -4.01 -1.00 -0.31
CA ALA A 115 -4.28 -0.09 0.80
C ALA A 115 -5.70 0.51 0.73
N ALA A 116 -6.17 0.86 -0.48
CA ALA A 116 -7.51 1.37 -0.70
C ALA A 116 -8.60 0.34 -0.34
N GLU A 117 -8.41 -0.92 -0.74
CA GLU A 117 -9.36 -2.00 -0.42
C GLU A 117 -9.39 -2.34 1.07
N ILE A 118 -8.23 -2.33 1.75
CA ILE A 118 -8.15 -2.50 3.21
C ILE A 118 -8.93 -1.38 3.91
N THR A 119 -8.62 -0.12 3.57
CA THR A 119 -9.25 1.04 4.20
C THR A 119 -10.75 1.08 3.90
N LYS A 120 -11.17 0.81 2.66
CA LYS A 120 -12.58 0.72 2.28
C LYS A 120 -13.34 -0.30 3.14
N TYR A 121 -12.75 -1.47 3.33
CA TYR A 121 -13.36 -2.52 4.14
C TYR A 121 -13.44 -2.15 5.62
N ALA A 122 -12.42 -1.50 6.17
CA ALA A 122 -12.45 -0.97 7.53
C ALA A 122 -13.54 0.11 7.72
N VAL A 123 -13.70 1.01 6.74
CA VAL A 123 -14.75 2.05 6.75
C VAL A 123 -16.15 1.43 6.68
N GLU A 124 -16.36 0.42 5.83
CA GLU A 124 -17.64 -0.27 5.67
C GLU A 124 -18.16 -0.84 6.98
N TYR A 125 -17.27 -1.36 7.83
CA TYR A 125 -17.62 -1.89 9.16
C TYR A 125 -17.43 -0.88 10.30
N GLN A 126 -17.19 0.39 10.01
CA GLN A 126 -16.96 1.44 10.99
C GLN A 126 -15.84 1.09 12.00
N ALA A 127 -14.78 0.44 11.53
CA ALA A 127 -13.65 0.09 12.36
C ALA A 127 -13.00 1.33 12.96
N GLY A 128 -12.70 1.32 14.25
CA GLY A 128 -12.01 2.41 14.95
C GLY A 128 -10.49 2.33 14.82
N VAL A 129 -9.97 1.15 14.45
CA VAL A 129 -8.53 0.90 14.33
C VAL A 129 -8.24 -0.17 13.27
N ILE A 130 -7.13 0.02 12.52
CA ILE A 130 -6.55 -1.00 11.64
C ILE A 130 -5.25 -1.49 12.28
N VAL A 131 -5.14 -2.80 12.46
CA VAL A 131 -3.97 -3.44 13.06
C VAL A 131 -3.28 -4.32 12.05
N PHE A 132 -1.99 -4.10 11.84
CA PHE A 132 -1.14 -4.93 10.99
C PHE A 132 -0.27 -5.85 11.82
N GLU A 133 0.00 -7.03 11.29
CA GLU A 133 0.99 -7.92 11.86
C GLU A 133 2.38 -7.27 11.83
N TYR A 134 3.09 -7.35 12.95
CA TYR A 134 4.49 -6.92 13.03
C TYR A 134 5.39 -8.02 12.51
N LEU A 135 5.87 -7.85 11.29
CA LEU A 135 6.78 -8.79 10.64
C LEU A 135 8.19 -8.18 10.55
N GLU A 136 9.10 -8.60 11.41
CA GLU A 136 10.52 -8.38 11.21
C GLU A 136 11.10 -9.45 10.29
N MET A 137 11.54 -9.03 9.11
CA MET A 137 12.33 -9.91 8.25
C MET A 137 13.79 -9.86 8.71
N GLN A 138 14.16 -10.77 9.62
CA GLN A 138 15.54 -10.93 10.07
C GLN A 138 16.31 -11.84 9.08
N GLY A 139 17.51 -11.40 8.72
CA GLY A 139 18.44 -12.20 7.93
C GLY A 139 18.51 -11.87 6.42
N LYS A 140 19.48 -12.50 5.75
CA LYS A 140 19.69 -12.33 4.30
C LYS A 140 18.64 -13.13 3.52
N ILE A 141 17.84 -12.42 2.72
CA ILE A 141 16.89 -13.08 1.82
C ILE A 141 17.66 -13.74 0.68
N SER A 142 17.56 -15.07 0.56
CA SER A 142 18.22 -15.85 -0.49
C SER A 142 17.23 -16.78 -1.21
N GLY A 143 17.66 -17.37 -2.33
CA GLY A 143 16.90 -18.38 -3.06
C GLY A 143 15.85 -17.86 -4.03
N LYS A 144 15.02 -18.77 -4.55
CA LYS A 144 14.04 -18.52 -5.63
C LYS A 144 12.97 -17.46 -5.27
N LYS A 145 12.68 -17.25 -3.99
CA LYS A 145 11.68 -16.29 -3.51
C LYS A 145 12.24 -14.88 -3.31
N LYS A 146 13.58 -14.70 -3.41
CA LYS A 146 14.24 -13.40 -3.16
C LYS A 146 13.59 -12.23 -3.88
N GLN A 147 13.31 -12.40 -5.17
CA GLN A 147 12.71 -11.32 -5.97
C GLN A 147 11.28 -10.99 -5.53
N LYS A 148 10.44 -11.99 -5.21
CA LYS A 148 9.08 -11.74 -4.70
C LYS A 148 9.11 -10.96 -3.40
N LEU A 149 10.03 -11.29 -2.49
CA LEU A 149 10.19 -10.62 -1.21
C LEU A 149 10.71 -9.17 -1.37
N HIS A 150 11.66 -8.93 -2.28
CA HIS A 150 12.13 -7.56 -2.58
C HIS A 150 11.06 -6.68 -3.22
N LEU A 151 10.15 -7.25 -3.98
CA LEU A 151 9.03 -6.55 -4.60
C LEU A 151 7.84 -6.38 -3.65
N TRP A 152 7.81 -7.13 -2.56
CA TRP A 152 6.75 -7.03 -1.58
C TRP A 152 6.89 -5.75 -0.75
N ARG A 153 6.06 -4.77 -1.07
CA ARG A 153 6.12 -3.42 -0.52
C ARG A 153 5.24 -3.27 0.73
N LYS A 154 5.38 -4.18 1.68
CA LYS A 154 4.61 -4.22 2.92
C LYS A 154 4.57 -2.86 3.63
N ARG A 155 5.75 -2.21 3.83
CA ARG A 155 5.84 -0.91 4.50
C ARG A 155 5.15 0.22 3.72
N ASP A 156 5.17 0.16 2.38
CA ASP A 156 4.47 1.14 1.55
C ASP A 156 2.96 0.96 1.66
N ILE A 157 2.48 -0.30 1.67
CA ILE A 157 1.06 -0.60 1.87
C ILE A 157 0.60 -0.08 3.25
N GLN A 158 1.36 -0.37 4.31
CA GLN A 158 1.07 0.10 5.66
C GLN A 158 0.98 1.64 5.72
N LYS A 159 1.99 2.36 5.20
CA LYS A 159 2.01 3.84 5.16
C LYS A 159 0.85 4.43 4.35
N LEU A 160 0.54 3.83 3.20
CA LEU A 160 -0.59 4.27 2.37
C LEU A 160 -1.92 4.03 3.08
N CYS A 161 -2.05 2.88 3.76
CA CYS A 161 -3.23 2.55 4.54
C CYS A 161 -3.40 3.50 5.73
N GLU A 162 -2.32 3.76 6.50
CA GLU A 162 -2.30 4.72 7.60
C GLU A 162 -2.79 6.10 7.15
N HIS A 163 -2.23 6.62 6.05
CA HIS A 163 -2.63 7.92 5.51
C HIS A 163 -4.13 7.96 5.12
N GLN A 164 -4.64 6.88 4.50
CA GLN A 164 -6.05 6.79 4.12
C GLN A 164 -6.97 6.58 5.32
N ALA A 165 -6.54 5.76 6.30
CA ALA A 165 -7.26 5.48 7.52
C ALA A 165 -7.44 6.75 8.37
N HIS A 166 -6.36 7.52 8.56
CA HIS A 166 -6.41 8.79 9.30
C HIS A 166 -7.42 9.77 8.68
N ARG A 167 -7.47 9.91 7.36
CA ARG A 167 -8.47 10.74 6.67
C ARG A 167 -9.91 10.29 6.94
N ASN A 168 -10.12 9.03 7.27
CA ASN A 168 -11.40 8.44 7.68
C ASN A 168 -11.55 8.36 9.21
N ARG A 169 -10.68 9.04 9.98
CA ARG A 169 -10.66 9.07 11.45
C ARG A 169 -10.39 7.70 12.11
N ILE A 170 -9.84 6.75 11.36
CA ILE A 170 -9.44 5.41 11.83
C ILE A 170 -7.98 5.47 12.26
N ARG A 171 -7.65 4.84 13.40
CA ARG A 171 -6.27 4.69 13.92
C ARG A 171 -5.54 3.54 13.28
#